data_0de4c95ff9ee1d278907cc9aed1ab22d
#
_entry.id   0de4c95ff9ee1d278907cc9aed1ab22d
#
_cell.length_a   1.000
_cell.length_b   1.000
_cell.length_c   1.000
_cell.angle_alpha   90.00
_cell.angle_beta   90.00
_cell.angle_gamma   90.00
#
_symmetry.space_group_name_H-M   'P 1'
#
loop_
_entity.id
_entity.type
_entity.pdbx_description
1 polymer ?
#
loop_
_entity_poly.entity_id
_entity_poly.type
_entity_poly.pdbx_seq_one_letter_code
_entity_poly.pdbx_strand_id
1 'polypeptide(L)'
;MKSYEITDHVYDVVVVGAGGAGLRATLGMAEQGLKTACVTKLFPTRSHTVAAQGGIAASLSNMGPDHWHWHMYDTVKGSDWLGDSDAMEYLAKEAPKQFMN
;
A
#
# COMPACT_ATOMS: atom_id res chain seq x y z
N MET A 1 39.54 -14.78 -14.05
CA MET A 1 38.23 -14.19 -13.77
C MET A 1 37.68 -14.76 -12.48
N LYS A 2 37.28 -13.93 -11.56
CA LYS A 2 36.72 -14.40 -10.31
C LYS A 2 35.26 -14.82 -10.53
N SER A 3 34.93 -16.07 -10.23
CA SER A 3 33.56 -16.53 -10.17
C SER A 3 32.98 -16.20 -8.79
N TYR A 4 31.70 -15.92 -8.74
CA TYR A 4 30.96 -15.73 -7.49
C TYR A 4 29.94 -16.85 -7.32
N GLU A 5 29.65 -17.15 -6.09
CA GLU A 5 28.67 -18.16 -5.76
C GLU A 5 27.26 -17.61 -5.99
N ILE A 6 26.42 -18.43 -6.63
CA ILE A 6 25.00 -18.13 -6.83
C ILE A 6 24.19 -19.04 -5.92
N THR A 7 23.37 -18.46 -5.07
CA THR A 7 22.45 -19.20 -4.22
C THR A 7 21.03 -19.01 -4.72
N ASP A 8 20.38 -20.10 -5.08
CA ASP A 8 19.01 -20.09 -5.56
C ASP A 8 18.02 -20.25 -4.40
N HIS A 9 17.00 -19.40 -4.39
CA HIS A 9 15.89 -19.48 -3.46
C HIS A 9 14.60 -19.61 -4.25
N VAL A 10 13.74 -20.54 -3.84
CA VAL A 10 12.48 -20.81 -4.53
C VAL A 10 11.30 -20.43 -3.64
N TYR A 11 10.42 -19.62 -4.17
CA TYR A 11 9.20 -19.15 -3.51
C TYR A 11 8.01 -19.25 -4.46
N ASP A 12 6.80 -19.34 -3.91
CA ASP A 12 5.57 -19.31 -4.72
C ASP A 12 5.34 -17.91 -5.27
N VAL A 13 5.66 -16.89 -4.48
CA VAL A 13 5.47 -15.47 -4.84
C VAL A 13 6.66 -14.65 -4.38
N VAL A 14 7.06 -13.71 -5.22
CA VAL A 14 8.07 -12.70 -4.87
C VAL A 14 7.43 -11.32 -5.01
N VAL A 15 7.42 -10.56 -3.93
CA VAL A 15 6.97 -9.17 -3.90
C VAL A 15 8.19 -8.26 -3.90
N VAL A 16 8.26 -7.34 -4.85
CA VAL A 16 9.34 -6.38 -4.96
C VAL A 16 8.90 -5.04 -4.38
N GLY A 17 9.46 -4.70 -3.23
CA GLY A 17 9.15 -3.48 -2.50
C GLY A 17 8.43 -3.77 -1.18
N ALA A 18 8.93 -3.18 -0.08
CA ALA A 18 8.39 -3.38 1.27
C ALA A 18 7.85 -2.06 1.86
N GLY A 19 7.19 -1.27 1.04
CA GLY A 19 6.34 -0.16 1.49
C GLY A 19 4.97 -0.67 1.91
N GLY A 20 4.00 0.22 2.12
CA GLY A 20 2.66 -0.15 2.55
C GLY A 20 1.98 -1.16 1.62
N ALA A 21 2.04 -0.92 0.32
CA ALA A 21 1.43 -1.81 -0.67
C ALA A 21 2.12 -3.19 -0.70
N GLY A 22 3.46 -3.21 -0.72
CA GLY A 22 4.22 -4.46 -0.77
C GLY A 22 4.05 -5.30 0.48
N LEU A 23 4.07 -4.71 1.65
CA LEU A 23 3.85 -5.41 2.92
C LEU A 23 2.43 -5.97 3.01
N ARG A 24 1.43 -5.20 2.57
CA ARG A 24 0.03 -5.68 2.56
C ARG A 24 -0.15 -6.86 1.62
N ALA A 25 0.44 -6.79 0.42
CA ALA A 25 0.42 -7.89 -0.54
C ALA A 25 1.12 -9.14 0.02
N THR A 26 2.29 -8.96 0.64
CA THR A 26 3.06 -10.04 1.27
C THR A 26 2.23 -10.73 2.36
N LEU A 27 1.61 -9.95 3.23
CA LEU A 27 0.75 -10.48 4.29
C LEU A 27 -0.42 -11.28 3.71
N GLY A 28 -1.12 -10.73 2.72
CA GLY A 28 -2.27 -11.37 2.10
C GLY A 28 -1.91 -12.71 1.44
N MET A 29 -0.77 -12.78 0.78
CA MET A 29 -0.29 -14.02 0.16
C MET A 29 0.16 -15.05 1.19
N ALA A 30 0.83 -14.61 2.25
CA ALA A 30 1.23 -15.48 3.35
C ALA A 30 0.03 -16.07 4.08
N GLU A 31 -1.02 -15.28 4.29
CA GLU A 31 -2.28 -15.75 4.87
C GLU A 31 -2.98 -16.82 4.02
N GLN A 32 -2.76 -16.80 2.69
CA GLN A 32 -3.24 -17.82 1.77
C GLN A 32 -2.41 -19.11 1.78
N GLY A 33 -1.38 -19.17 2.61
CA GLY A 33 -0.48 -20.32 2.69
C GLY A 33 0.61 -20.37 1.63
N LEU A 34 0.80 -19.30 0.87
CA LEU A 34 1.84 -19.23 -0.15
C LEU A 34 3.18 -18.89 0.50
N LYS A 35 4.23 -19.58 0.05
CA LYS A 35 5.59 -19.27 0.44
C LYS A 35 6.01 -17.99 -0.26
N THR A 36 6.06 -16.89 0.47
CA THR A 36 6.22 -15.56 -0.08
C THR A 36 7.55 -14.93 0.35
N ALA A 37 8.27 -14.36 -0.61
CA ALA A 37 9.44 -13.53 -0.34
C ALA A 37 9.10 -12.08 -0.63
N CYS A 38 9.57 -11.18 0.23
CA CYS A 38 9.49 -9.75 0.00
C CYS A 38 10.91 -9.20 -0.13
N VAL A 39 11.24 -8.68 -1.31
CA VAL A 39 12.55 -8.13 -1.64
C VAL A 39 12.49 -6.61 -1.57
N THR A 40 13.38 -6.01 -0.82
CA THR A 40 13.37 -4.56 -0.63
C THR A 40 14.78 -3.98 -0.65
N LYS A 41 14.89 -2.75 -1.14
CA LYS A 41 16.15 -2.00 -1.15
C LYS A 41 16.52 -1.52 0.25
N LEU A 42 15.52 -1.09 1.02
CA LEU A 42 15.70 -0.55 2.37
C LEU A 42 14.91 -1.36 3.37
N PHE A 43 15.28 -1.27 4.64
CA PHE A 43 14.49 -1.86 5.70
C PHE A 43 13.05 -1.29 5.67
N PRO A 44 12.01 -2.10 5.90
CA PRO A 44 10.61 -1.68 5.72
C PRO A 44 10.23 -0.41 6.48
N THR A 45 10.80 -0.17 7.67
CA THR A 45 10.56 1.04 8.46
C THR A 45 11.17 2.31 7.86
N ARG A 46 11.92 2.19 6.77
CA ARG A 46 12.48 3.32 6.01
C ARG A 46 11.67 3.69 4.77
N SER A 47 10.51 3.05 4.57
CA SER A 47 9.62 3.37 3.46
C SER A 47 8.96 4.74 3.62
N HIS A 48 8.52 5.32 2.50
CA HIS A 48 7.75 6.56 2.54
C HIS A 48 6.42 6.40 3.27
N THR A 49 5.83 5.21 3.28
CA THR A 49 4.61 4.93 4.05
C THR A 49 4.82 5.19 5.54
N VAL A 50 5.96 4.76 6.09
CA VAL A 50 6.31 4.99 7.50
C VAL A 50 6.76 6.44 7.74
N ALA A 51 7.46 7.03 6.77
CA ALA A 51 7.98 8.39 6.88
C ALA A 51 6.91 9.47 6.67
N ALA A 52 5.73 9.12 6.16
CA ALA A 52 4.67 10.08 5.90
C ALA A 52 4.16 10.72 7.19
N GLN A 53 4.00 12.03 7.16
CA GLN A 53 3.31 12.76 8.22
C GLN A 53 1.80 12.74 7.94
N GLY A 54 0.99 12.63 8.99
CA GLY A 54 -0.47 12.61 8.88
C GLY A 54 -1.08 11.23 8.66
N GLY A 55 -0.26 10.21 8.46
CA GLY A 55 -0.73 8.83 8.35
C GLY A 55 -1.51 8.52 7.07
N ILE A 56 -2.56 7.72 7.21
CA ILE A 56 -3.45 7.29 6.12
C ILE A 56 -4.86 7.80 6.42
N ALA A 57 -5.47 8.46 5.45
CA ALA A 57 -6.80 9.05 5.59
C ALA A 57 -7.90 8.13 5.06
N ALA A 58 -9.02 8.10 5.77
CA ALA A 58 -10.24 7.44 5.34
C ALA A 58 -11.44 8.17 5.95
N SER A 59 -12.57 8.22 5.22
CA SER A 59 -13.80 8.87 5.68
C SER A 59 -14.60 7.90 6.57
N LEU A 60 -14.32 7.90 7.87
CA LEU A 60 -14.94 7.01 8.85
C LEU A 60 -16.12 7.64 9.60
N SER A 61 -16.34 8.94 9.45
CA SER A 61 -17.34 9.72 10.19
C SER A 61 -17.24 9.60 11.72
N ASN A 62 -16.05 9.31 12.23
CA ASN A 62 -15.80 9.08 13.66
C ASN A 62 -15.67 10.37 14.47
N MET A 63 -15.38 11.49 13.82
CA MET A 63 -15.24 12.80 14.48
C MET A 63 -16.40 13.76 14.13
N GLY A 64 -17.24 13.40 13.19
CA GLY A 64 -18.34 14.22 12.71
C GLY A 64 -18.84 13.72 11.36
N PRO A 65 -19.83 14.42 10.74
CA PRO A 65 -20.32 14.02 9.42
C PRO A 65 -19.21 13.99 8.39
N ASP A 66 -19.13 12.90 7.66
CA ASP A 66 -18.13 12.71 6.60
C ASP A 66 -18.68 11.77 5.54
N HIS A 67 -18.09 11.79 4.35
CA HIS A 67 -18.46 10.94 3.24
C HIS A 67 -17.28 10.71 2.31
N TRP A 68 -17.15 9.50 1.76
CA TRP A 68 -16.04 9.18 0.86
C TRP A 68 -16.02 10.04 -0.42
N HIS A 69 -17.16 10.57 -0.87
CA HIS A 69 -17.20 11.49 -2.00
C HIS A 69 -16.45 12.80 -1.71
N TRP A 70 -16.49 13.29 -0.48
CA TRP A 70 -15.72 14.48 -0.08
C TRP A 70 -14.23 14.18 -0.10
N HIS A 71 -13.83 13.00 0.39
CA HIS A 71 -12.45 12.55 0.34
C HIS A 71 -11.96 12.42 -1.11
N MET A 72 -12.78 11.83 -2.00
CA MET A 72 -12.48 11.76 -3.43
C MET A 72 -12.29 13.15 -4.05
N TYR A 73 -13.23 14.07 -3.78
CA TYR A 73 -13.14 15.44 -4.29
C TYR A 73 -11.86 16.13 -3.85
N ASP A 74 -11.53 16.07 -2.57
CA ASP A 74 -10.31 16.66 -2.03
C ASP A 74 -9.05 16.05 -2.66
N THR A 75 -9.05 14.77 -2.90
CA THR A 75 -7.93 14.07 -3.53
C THR A 75 -7.76 14.49 -5.00
N VAL A 76 -8.85 14.52 -5.75
CA VAL A 76 -8.84 14.98 -7.16
C VAL A 76 -8.37 16.42 -7.26
N LYS A 77 -8.92 17.30 -6.41
CA LYS A 77 -8.54 18.72 -6.35
C LYS A 77 -7.07 18.88 -5.95
N GLY A 78 -6.61 18.13 -4.95
CA GLY A 78 -5.21 18.16 -4.49
C GLY A 78 -4.22 17.71 -5.53
N SER A 79 -4.64 16.88 -6.48
CA SER A 79 -3.82 16.46 -7.62
C SER A 79 -3.82 17.45 -8.78
N ASP A 80 -4.41 18.64 -8.61
CA ASP A 80 -4.58 19.64 -9.67
C ASP A 80 -5.36 19.11 -10.89
N TRP A 81 -6.27 18.15 -10.67
CA TRP A 81 -7.07 17.49 -11.71
C TRP A 81 -6.25 16.70 -12.73
N LEU A 82 -5.00 16.38 -12.39
CA LEU A 82 -4.08 15.67 -13.27
C LEU A 82 -3.97 14.17 -12.96
N GLY A 83 -4.54 13.72 -11.86
CA GLY A 83 -4.44 12.33 -11.45
C GLY A 83 -5.48 11.43 -12.14
N ASP A 84 -5.36 10.12 -11.89
CA ASP A 84 -6.33 9.12 -12.34
C ASP A 84 -7.55 9.15 -11.41
N SER A 85 -8.66 9.71 -11.91
CA SER A 85 -9.88 9.87 -11.11
C SER A 85 -10.52 8.55 -10.71
N ASP A 86 -10.40 7.51 -11.55
CA ASP A 86 -10.93 6.18 -11.24
C ASP A 86 -10.18 5.53 -10.07
N ALA A 87 -8.85 5.65 -10.06
CA ALA A 87 -8.03 5.18 -8.96
C ALA A 87 -8.32 5.94 -7.66
N MET A 88 -8.51 7.24 -7.74
CA MET A 88 -8.85 8.08 -6.58
C MET A 88 -10.23 7.76 -6.01
N GLU A 89 -11.22 7.52 -6.88
CA GLU A 89 -12.55 7.07 -6.47
C GLU A 89 -12.46 5.71 -5.75
N TYR A 90 -11.75 4.77 -6.32
CA TYR A 90 -11.57 3.44 -5.74
C TYR A 90 -10.92 3.55 -4.36
N LEU A 91 -9.85 4.31 -4.23
CA LEU A 91 -9.14 4.51 -2.97
C LEU A 91 -10.06 5.12 -1.90
N ALA A 92 -10.75 6.22 -2.22
CA ALA A 92 -11.61 6.91 -1.27
C ALA A 92 -12.80 6.05 -0.84
N LYS A 93 -13.37 5.27 -1.76
CA LYS A 93 -14.52 4.39 -1.50
C LYS A 93 -14.14 3.15 -0.71
N GLU A 94 -12.99 2.55 -0.98
CA GLU A 94 -12.58 1.29 -0.35
C GLU A 94 -11.83 1.50 0.98
N ALA A 95 -11.16 2.65 1.17
CA ALA A 95 -10.38 2.91 2.38
C ALA A 95 -11.17 2.69 3.68
N PRO A 96 -12.41 3.17 3.85
CA PRO A 96 -13.17 2.91 5.08
C PRO A 96 -13.34 1.43 5.40
N LYS A 97 -13.54 0.59 4.41
CA LYS A 97 -13.72 -0.86 4.60
C LYS A 97 -12.42 -1.51 5.10
N GLN A 98 -11.29 -1.07 4.57
CA GLN A 98 -10.00 -1.64 4.95
C GLN A 98 -9.59 -1.27 6.37
N PHE A 99 -10.01 -0.09 6.85
CA PHE A 99 -9.74 0.33 8.21
C PHE A 99 -10.68 -0.26 9.25
N MET A 100 -11.86 -0.70 8.84
CA MET A 100 -12.85 -1.31 9.73
C MET A 100 -12.67 -2.82 9.89
N ASN A 101 -11.85 -3.42 9.07
CA ASN A 101 -11.46 -4.84 9.16
C ASN A 101 -10.12 -4.95 9.89
#